data_bbffbb2aabe689a752eeed66ca3b47bf
#
_entry.id   bbffbb2aabe689a752eeed66ca3b47bf
#
_cell.length_a   1.000
_cell.length_b   1.000
_cell.length_c   1.000
_cell.angle_alpha   90.00
_cell.angle_beta   90.00
_cell.angle_gamma   90.00
#
_symmetry.space_group_name_H-M   'P 1'
#
loop_
_entity.id
_entity.type
_entity.pdbx_description
1 polymer ?
#
loop_
_entity_poly.entity_id
_entity_poly.type
_entity_poly.pdbx_seq_one_letter_code
_entity_poly.pdbx_strand_id
1 'polypeptide(L)'
;MKIGLSTAAFYGKWEVEEAATLLGRYGAECAEVFLQTRSEYAREFVRLVRKNLNGVPCTSVHPFGTAFENEFFARSTRQRADALDMFRHALDAAAELGAHLYVYHGRYSPARIELPFEPQRNAEVLTLMQ
;
A
#
# COMPACT_ATOMS: atom_id res chain seq x y z
N MET A 1 -22.54 -1.55 9.05
CA MET A 1 -21.09 -1.66 9.32
C MET A 1 -20.60 -2.88 8.56
N LYS A 2 -19.52 -2.78 7.81
CA LYS A 2 -18.92 -3.92 7.08
C LYS A 2 -17.67 -4.39 7.81
N ILE A 3 -17.42 -5.68 7.81
CA ILE A 3 -16.19 -6.27 8.38
C ILE A 3 -15.23 -6.55 7.26
N GLY A 4 -14.06 -5.87 7.30
CA GLY A 4 -12.97 -6.06 6.36
C GLY A 4 -11.87 -6.93 6.93
N LEU A 5 -11.14 -7.61 6.05
CA LEU A 5 -9.91 -8.31 6.38
C LEU A 5 -8.75 -7.80 5.51
N SER A 6 -7.57 -7.76 6.10
CA SER A 6 -6.33 -7.43 5.39
C SER A 6 -5.60 -8.69 4.95
N THR A 7 -5.04 -8.70 3.74
CA THR A 7 -4.10 -9.75 3.32
C THR A 7 -2.86 -9.79 4.21
N ALA A 8 -2.52 -8.68 4.89
CA ALA A 8 -1.45 -8.63 5.89
C ALA A 8 -1.65 -9.60 7.07
N ALA A 9 -2.89 -10.02 7.37
CA ALA A 9 -3.17 -11.02 8.40
C ALA A 9 -2.55 -12.40 8.07
N PHE A 10 -2.19 -12.62 6.83
CA PHE A 10 -1.58 -13.85 6.32
C PHE A 10 -0.08 -13.70 6.03
N TYR A 11 0.48 -12.51 6.29
CA TYR A 11 1.89 -12.21 6.04
C TYR A 11 2.82 -13.25 6.66
N GLY A 12 3.85 -13.64 5.90
CA GLY A 12 4.83 -14.65 6.29
C GLY A 12 4.37 -16.11 6.19
N LYS A 13 3.08 -16.35 5.80
CA LYS A 13 2.56 -17.72 5.56
C LYS A 13 2.07 -17.91 4.14
N TRP A 14 1.53 -16.86 3.53
CA TRP A 14 0.88 -16.89 2.23
C TRP A 14 1.32 -15.68 1.42
N GLU A 15 1.55 -15.89 0.14
CA GLU A 15 1.74 -14.79 -0.80
C GLU A 15 0.43 -14.00 -0.95
N VAL A 16 0.52 -12.73 -1.35
CA VAL A 16 -0.64 -11.82 -1.35
C VAL A 16 -1.76 -12.31 -2.27
N GLU A 17 -1.43 -12.90 -3.43
CA GLU A 17 -2.41 -13.45 -4.35
C GLU A 17 -3.11 -14.70 -3.80
N GLU A 18 -2.43 -15.48 -2.98
CA GLU A 18 -3.02 -16.63 -2.27
C GLU A 18 -3.89 -16.15 -1.11
N ALA A 19 -3.38 -15.21 -0.30
CA ALA A 19 -4.11 -14.58 0.78
C ALA A 19 -5.42 -13.96 0.28
N ALA A 20 -5.42 -13.32 -0.88
CA ALA A 20 -6.61 -12.74 -1.49
C ALA A 20 -7.71 -13.78 -1.70
N THR A 21 -7.39 -15.04 -2.05
CA THR A 21 -8.37 -16.10 -2.21
C THR A 21 -9.02 -16.52 -0.89
N LEU A 22 -8.33 -16.30 0.23
CA LEU A 22 -8.81 -16.72 1.54
C LEU A 22 -9.81 -15.73 2.14
N LEU A 23 -9.72 -14.44 1.80
CA LEU A 23 -10.54 -13.39 2.41
C LEU A 23 -12.04 -13.69 2.32
N GLY A 24 -12.52 -14.08 1.13
CA GLY A 24 -13.93 -14.46 0.94
C GLY A 24 -14.33 -15.72 1.74
N ARG A 25 -13.41 -16.67 1.89
CA ARG A 25 -13.65 -17.88 2.68
C ARG A 25 -13.80 -17.59 4.17
N TYR A 26 -13.15 -16.54 4.66
CA TYR A 26 -13.28 -16.08 6.04
C TYR A 26 -14.41 -15.06 6.24
N GLY A 27 -15.25 -14.85 5.22
CA GLY A 27 -16.43 -13.99 5.32
C GLY A 27 -16.13 -12.49 5.29
N ALA A 28 -15.01 -12.08 4.69
CA ALA A 28 -14.71 -10.67 4.52
C ALA A 28 -15.74 -10.00 3.61
N GLU A 29 -16.33 -8.89 4.07
CA GLU A 29 -17.24 -8.06 3.28
C GLU A 29 -16.49 -6.99 2.46
N CYS A 30 -15.24 -6.72 2.82
CA CYS A 30 -14.30 -5.89 2.08
C CYS A 30 -12.86 -6.28 2.41
N ALA A 31 -11.93 -5.87 1.57
CA ALA A 31 -10.52 -6.20 1.67
C ALA A 31 -9.64 -4.97 1.79
N GLU A 32 -8.58 -5.11 2.58
CA GLU A 32 -7.36 -4.34 2.43
C GLU A 32 -6.31 -5.23 1.76
N VAL A 33 -5.66 -4.73 0.72
CA VAL A 33 -4.59 -5.45 0.03
C VAL A 33 -3.24 -4.87 0.45
N PHE A 34 -2.41 -5.72 1.09
CA PHE A 34 -1.07 -5.38 1.51
C PHE A 34 -0.06 -5.84 0.44
N LEU A 35 0.54 -4.89 -0.26
CA LEU A 35 1.57 -5.11 -1.29
C LEU A 35 2.96 -4.92 -0.68
N GLN A 36 3.82 -5.92 -0.83
CA GLN A 36 5.07 -6.03 -0.07
C GLN A 36 6.31 -5.72 -0.90
N THR A 37 6.29 -6.06 -2.19
CA THR A 37 7.46 -5.97 -3.05
C THR A 37 7.18 -5.13 -4.29
N ARG A 38 8.24 -4.57 -4.91
CA ARG A 38 8.09 -3.74 -6.11
C ARG A 38 7.38 -4.49 -7.26
N SER A 39 7.62 -5.78 -7.40
CA SER A 39 7.01 -6.60 -8.46
C SER A 39 5.50 -6.76 -8.30
N GLU A 40 4.99 -6.67 -7.07
CA GLU A 40 3.56 -6.78 -6.78
C GLU A 40 2.74 -5.57 -7.26
N TYR A 41 3.39 -4.45 -7.57
CA TYR A 41 2.72 -3.28 -8.18
C TYR A 41 2.60 -3.39 -9.70
N ALA A 42 3.14 -4.45 -10.33
CA ALA A 42 2.97 -4.67 -11.75
C ALA A 42 1.49 -4.92 -12.08
N ARG A 43 0.99 -4.29 -13.13
CA ARG A 43 -0.43 -4.28 -13.49
C ARG A 43 -1.03 -5.68 -13.64
N GLU A 44 -0.26 -6.59 -14.25
CA GLU A 44 -0.69 -7.99 -14.42
C GLU A 44 -0.85 -8.69 -13.07
N PHE A 45 0.07 -8.44 -12.14
CA PHE A 45 0.00 -9.01 -10.80
C PHE A 45 -1.18 -8.45 -10.01
N VAL A 46 -1.38 -7.14 -10.05
CA VAL A 46 -2.52 -6.48 -9.39
C VAL A 46 -3.86 -7.02 -9.91
N ARG A 47 -3.96 -7.28 -11.21
CA ARG A 47 -5.15 -7.92 -11.81
C ARG A 47 -5.35 -9.35 -11.33
N LEU A 48 -4.27 -10.11 -11.14
CA LEU A 48 -4.34 -11.44 -10.55
C LEU A 48 -4.90 -11.36 -9.12
N VAL A 49 -4.38 -10.47 -8.28
CA VAL A 49 -4.88 -10.26 -6.92
C VAL A 49 -6.37 -9.86 -6.94
N ARG A 50 -6.74 -8.91 -7.79
CA ARG A 50 -8.15 -8.49 -7.97
C ARG A 50 -9.06 -9.67 -8.35
N LYS A 51 -8.62 -10.51 -9.28
CA LYS A 51 -9.36 -11.72 -9.67
C LYS A 51 -9.52 -12.67 -8.49
N ASN A 52 -8.47 -12.85 -7.70
CA ASN A 52 -8.44 -13.77 -6.57
C ASN A 52 -9.27 -13.28 -5.38
N LEU A 53 -9.54 -11.99 -5.26
CA LEU A 53 -10.52 -11.45 -4.30
C LEU A 53 -11.93 -11.97 -4.55
N ASN A 54 -12.21 -12.50 -5.74
CA ASN A 54 -13.45 -13.21 -6.08
C ASN A 54 -14.73 -12.46 -5.68
N GLY A 55 -14.80 -11.18 -6.01
CA GLY A 55 -15.95 -10.32 -5.73
C GLY A 55 -15.92 -9.61 -4.37
N VAL A 56 -14.96 -9.91 -3.49
CA VAL A 56 -14.72 -9.11 -2.29
C VAL A 56 -14.16 -7.74 -2.71
N PRO A 57 -14.86 -6.63 -2.45
CA PRO A 57 -14.39 -5.31 -2.87
C PRO A 57 -13.12 -4.90 -2.11
N CYS A 58 -12.10 -4.45 -2.82
CA CYS A 58 -10.94 -3.82 -2.21
C CYS A 58 -11.28 -2.38 -1.83
N THR A 59 -11.11 -2.03 -0.56
CA THR A 59 -11.38 -0.68 -0.06
C THR A 59 -10.11 0.12 0.17
N SER A 60 -9.02 -0.56 0.52
CA SER A 60 -7.74 0.08 0.80
C SER A 60 -6.57 -0.72 0.25
N VAL A 61 -5.51 0.01 -0.13
CA VAL A 61 -4.20 -0.55 -0.40
C VAL A 61 -3.24 -0.14 0.71
N HIS A 62 -2.55 -1.13 1.24
CA HIS A 62 -1.53 -0.98 2.24
C HIS A 62 -0.18 -1.33 1.60
N PRO A 63 0.63 -0.36 1.19
CA PRO A 63 1.95 -0.62 0.66
C PRO A 63 2.93 -0.97 1.79
N PHE A 64 4.02 -1.63 1.47
CA PHE A 64 5.15 -1.73 2.39
C PHE A 64 5.87 -0.38 2.46
N GLY A 65 5.17 0.61 3.02
CA GLY A 65 5.56 2.02 3.00
C GLY A 65 6.92 2.31 3.61
N THR A 66 7.37 1.51 4.58
CA THR A 66 8.70 1.63 5.16
C THR A 66 9.83 1.43 4.13
N ALA A 67 9.54 0.80 2.98
CA ALA A 67 10.51 0.59 1.92
C ALA A 67 10.80 1.86 1.10
N PHE A 68 9.87 2.81 1.01
CA PHE A 68 10.06 3.99 0.17
C PHE A 68 9.51 5.31 0.76
N GLU A 69 8.53 5.28 1.64
CA GLU A 69 7.89 6.50 2.16
C GLU A 69 8.86 7.39 2.95
N ASN A 70 9.84 6.80 3.64
CA ASN A 70 10.89 7.56 4.31
C ASN A 70 11.73 8.40 3.34
N GLU A 71 11.87 7.95 2.10
CA GLU A 71 12.69 8.62 1.10
C GLU A 71 12.04 9.90 0.55
N PHE A 72 10.74 10.12 0.78
CA PHE A 72 10.11 11.43 0.53
C PHE A 72 10.80 12.56 1.30
N PHE A 73 11.38 12.25 2.45
CA PHE A 73 12.06 13.17 3.35
C PHE A 73 13.58 13.20 3.14
N ALA A 74 14.10 12.42 2.19
CA ALA A 74 15.52 12.37 1.91
C ALA A 74 16.06 13.71 1.39
N ARG A 75 17.32 14.05 1.73
CA ARG A 75 18.00 15.22 1.16
C ARG A 75 18.31 15.04 -0.31
N SER A 76 18.59 13.80 -0.73
CA SER A 76 18.87 13.45 -2.13
C SER A 76 17.62 13.62 -2.99
N THR A 77 17.74 14.42 -4.05
CA THR A 77 16.66 14.60 -5.03
C THR A 77 16.35 13.33 -5.79
N ARG A 78 17.35 12.46 -6.02
CA ARG A 78 17.17 11.17 -6.70
C ARG A 78 16.36 10.22 -5.84
N GLN A 79 16.70 10.08 -4.54
CA GLN A 79 15.92 9.23 -3.63
C GLN A 79 14.45 9.68 -3.56
N ARG A 80 14.22 11.01 -3.49
CA ARG A 80 12.84 11.52 -3.53
C ARG A 80 12.12 11.20 -4.84
N ALA A 81 12.81 11.31 -5.97
CA ALA A 81 12.24 10.97 -7.27
C ALA A 81 11.88 9.48 -7.37
N ASP A 82 12.76 8.60 -6.88
CA ASP A 82 12.52 7.16 -6.85
C ASP A 82 11.35 6.80 -5.92
N ALA A 83 11.25 7.46 -4.76
CA ALA A 83 10.12 7.29 -3.85
C ALA A 83 8.79 7.74 -4.47
N LEU A 84 8.78 8.88 -5.18
CA LEU A 84 7.60 9.36 -5.90
C LEU A 84 7.19 8.44 -7.04
N ASP A 85 8.15 7.85 -7.73
CA ASP A 85 7.89 6.84 -8.76
C ASP A 85 7.21 5.60 -8.16
N MET A 86 7.75 5.08 -7.05
CA MET A 86 7.12 3.97 -6.32
C MET A 86 5.72 4.31 -5.82
N PHE A 87 5.52 5.54 -5.34
CA PHE A 87 4.21 5.99 -4.89
C PHE A 87 3.18 6.01 -6.01
N ARG A 88 3.56 6.48 -7.21
CA ARG A 88 2.70 6.41 -8.40
C ARG A 88 2.30 4.98 -8.73
N HIS A 89 3.25 4.04 -8.71
CA HIS A 89 2.93 2.62 -8.91
C HIS A 89 1.93 2.10 -7.86
N ALA A 90 2.07 2.54 -6.60
CA ALA A 90 1.13 2.15 -5.55
C ALA A 90 -0.27 2.75 -5.77
N LEU A 91 -0.37 3.99 -6.25
CA LEU A 91 -1.65 4.61 -6.62
C LEU A 91 -2.28 3.93 -7.83
N ASP A 92 -1.50 3.59 -8.84
CA ASP A 92 -1.97 2.85 -10.02
C ASP A 92 -2.51 1.47 -9.62
N ALA A 93 -1.82 0.79 -8.70
CA ALA A 93 -2.28 -0.49 -8.15
C ALA A 93 -3.59 -0.32 -7.36
N ALA A 94 -3.72 0.73 -6.55
CA ALA A 94 -4.95 1.04 -5.83
C ALA A 94 -6.12 1.27 -6.80
N ALA A 95 -5.90 2.05 -7.85
CA ALA A 95 -6.90 2.30 -8.89
C ALA A 95 -7.32 1.01 -9.63
N GLU A 96 -6.37 0.16 -10.00
CA GLU A 96 -6.65 -1.13 -10.66
C GLU A 96 -7.43 -2.09 -9.73
N LEU A 97 -7.17 -2.08 -8.42
CA LEU A 97 -7.92 -2.83 -7.41
C LEU A 97 -9.31 -2.25 -7.14
N GLY A 98 -9.55 -1.00 -7.52
CA GLY A 98 -10.77 -0.26 -7.19
C GLY A 98 -10.79 0.27 -5.75
N ALA A 99 -9.63 0.35 -5.12
CA ALA A 99 -9.48 0.91 -3.77
C ALA A 99 -9.56 2.45 -3.83
N HIS A 100 -10.12 3.04 -2.79
CA HIS A 100 -10.25 4.49 -2.63
C HIS A 100 -9.51 5.02 -1.40
N LEU A 101 -8.84 4.15 -0.68
CA LEU A 101 -8.00 4.48 0.47
C LEU A 101 -6.60 3.93 0.27
N TYR A 102 -5.62 4.71 0.72
CA TYR A 102 -4.22 4.35 0.77
C TYR A 102 -3.73 4.49 2.21
N VAL A 103 -3.06 3.47 2.73
CA VAL A 103 -2.48 3.51 4.08
C VAL A 103 -1.11 4.18 4.00
N TYR A 104 -1.02 5.41 4.50
CA TYR A 104 0.21 6.17 4.55
C TYR A 104 0.84 6.11 5.94
N HIS A 105 2.09 5.60 6.04
CA HIS A 105 2.80 5.45 7.31
C HIS A 105 3.53 6.74 7.73
N GLY A 106 3.84 7.60 6.77
CA GLY A 106 4.61 8.80 7.02
C GLY A 106 6.10 8.53 7.27
N ARG A 107 6.73 9.46 7.96
CA ARG A 107 8.14 9.33 8.30
C ARG A 107 8.33 8.35 9.45
N TYR A 108 9.07 7.29 9.21
CA TYR A 108 9.36 6.24 10.18
C TYR A 108 10.83 6.25 10.58
N SER A 109 11.10 6.10 11.88
CA SER A 109 12.47 5.88 12.39
C SER A 109 12.49 4.66 13.31
N PRO A 110 13.28 3.64 13.01
CA PRO A 110 13.44 2.47 13.87
C PRO A 110 14.18 2.79 15.17
N ALA A 111 14.86 3.93 15.26
CA ALA A 111 15.78 4.27 16.35
C ALA A 111 15.16 5.05 17.51
N ARG A 112 13.84 5.17 17.63
CA ARG A 112 13.17 6.04 18.62
C ARG A 112 13.73 7.47 18.66
N ILE A 113 14.29 7.95 17.54
CA ILE A 113 14.75 9.32 17.40
C ILE A 113 13.54 10.18 17.07
N GLU A 114 13.33 11.25 17.82
CA GLU A 114 12.33 12.25 17.46
C GLU A 114 12.72 12.84 16.10
N LEU A 115 11.87 12.63 15.11
CA LEU A 115 12.06 13.18 13.79
C LEU A 115 11.41 14.57 13.75
N PRO A 116 12.10 15.59 13.21
CA PRO A 116 11.49 16.89 13.07
C PRO A 116 10.23 16.79 12.19
N PHE A 117 9.19 17.47 12.60
CA PHE A 117 7.98 17.60 11.81
C PHE A 117 8.26 18.43 10.56
N GLU A 118 7.98 17.89 9.38
CA GLU A 118 8.21 18.55 8.09
C GLU A 118 6.89 18.79 7.36
N PRO A 119 6.12 19.84 7.76
CA PRO A 119 4.75 20.05 7.27
C PRO A 119 4.67 20.27 5.76
N GLN A 120 5.66 20.91 5.16
CA GLN A 120 5.71 21.15 3.71
C GLN A 120 5.80 19.84 2.92
N ARG A 121 6.66 18.92 3.35
CA ARG A 121 6.80 17.63 2.69
C ARG A 121 5.58 16.73 2.85
N ASN A 122 4.96 16.75 4.03
CA ASN A 122 3.70 16.05 4.24
C ASN A 122 2.60 16.61 3.32
N ALA A 123 2.54 17.94 3.17
CA ALA A 123 1.58 18.57 2.27
C ALA A 123 1.82 18.20 0.81
N GLU A 124 3.07 18.12 0.35
CA GLU A 124 3.43 17.66 -1.00
C GLU A 124 2.91 16.24 -1.27
N VAL A 125 3.13 15.32 -0.32
CA VAL A 125 2.64 13.93 -0.44
C VAL A 125 1.12 13.89 -0.47
N LEU A 126 0.44 14.62 0.41
CA LEU A 126 -1.02 14.68 0.45
C LEU A 126 -1.61 15.28 -0.84
N THR A 127 -0.91 16.25 -1.46
CA THR A 127 -1.32 16.82 -2.75
C THR A 127 -1.23 15.80 -3.89
N LEU A 128 -0.27 14.88 -3.83
CA LEU A 128 -0.14 13.79 -4.81
C LEU A 128 -1.22 12.71 -4.66
N MET A 129 -1.89 12.66 -3.50
CA MET A 129 -2.96 11.71 -3.20
C MET A 129 -4.35 12.20 -3.62
N GLN A 130 -4.48 13.48 -3.98
CA GLN A 130 -5.71 14.10 -4.47
C GLN A 130 -5.85 13.99 -5.99
#